data_a5368f84c71bed07fc24bbf221bad59e
#
_entry.id   a5368f84c71bed07fc24bbf221bad59e
#
_cell.length_a   1.000
_cell.length_b   1.000
_cell.length_c   1.000
_cell.angle_alpha   90.00
_cell.angle_beta   90.00
_cell.angle_gamma   90.00
#
_symmetry.space_group_name_H-M   'P 1'
#
loop_
_entity.id
_entity.type
_entity.pdbx_description
1 polymer ?
#
loop_
_entity_poly.entity_id
_entity_poly.type
_entity_poly.pdbx_seq_one_letter_code
_entity_poly.pdbx_strand_id
1 'polypeptide(L)'
;SIAKTSATHCLQTLYRTERFPVIILRPFLSYGPGQDSSRFLPQIIKGCLSGKEFETSSGEQIRDFCYIDDITDGILKAMKSDNLNGEIINLASGDPISIRTVIEKVKTYIGKGNPKFGKIPYRVGENMSLYADTSRAERLLGWRSKTTIDDGIKKTVDYYRAYDPQ
;
A
#
# COMPACT_ATOMS: atom_id res chain seq x y z
N SER A 1 -11.73 2.66 -8.93
CA SER A 1 -12.10 3.80 -9.80
C SER A 1 -12.38 3.27 -11.20
N ILE A 2 -13.46 3.73 -11.81
CA ILE A 2 -13.91 3.31 -13.17
C ILE A 2 -12.75 3.45 -14.16
N ALA A 3 -12.03 4.58 -14.15
CA ALA A 3 -10.92 4.82 -15.07
C ALA A 3 -9.83 3.72 -15.04
N LYS A 4 -9.42 3.26 -13.86
CA LYS A 4 -8.44 2.17 -13.73
C LYS A 4 -8.96 0.83 -14.24
N THR A 5 -10.23 0.55 -14.00
CA THR A 5 -10.90 -0.67 -14.50
C THR A 5 -11.00 -0.63 -16.02
N SER A 6 -11.43 0.50 -16.58
CA SER A 6 -11.51 0.69 -18.04
C SER A 6 -10.14 0.56 -18.72
N ALA A 7 -9.09 1.16 -18.14
CA ALA A 7 -7.72 1.00 -18.63
C ALA A 7 -7.27 -0.47 -18.64
N THR A 8 -7.59 -1.22 -17.58
CA THR A 8 -7.30 -2.67 -17.53
C THR A 8 -7.99 -3.42 -18.66
N HIS A 9 -9.29 -3.18 -18.86
CA HIS A 9 -10.06 -3.84 -19.93
C HIS A 9 -9.57 -3.46 -21.32
N CYS A 10 -9.23 -2.18 -21.55
CA CYS A 10 -8.66 -1.71 -22.80
C CYS A 10 -7.36 -2.44 -23.13
N LEU A 11 -6.43 -2.50 -22.18
CA LEU A 11 -5.14 -3.18 -22.37
C LEU A 11 -5.31 -4.69 -22.60
N GLN A 12 -6.23 -5.33 -21.89
CA GLN A 12 -6.54 -6.74 -22.15
C GLN A 12 -7.14 -6.96 -23.54
N THR A 13 -7.99 -6.06 -24.02
CA THR A 13 -8.54 -6.11 -25.38
C THR A 13 -7.42 -5.99 -26.39
N LEU A 14 -6.56 -4.99 -26.29
CA LEU A 14 -5.40 -4.81 -27.19
C LEU A 14 -4.48 -6.05 -27.21
N TYR A 15 -4.24 -6.66 -26.07
CA TYR A 15 -3.48 -7.91 -26.05
C TYR A 15 -4.19 -9.04 -26.83
N ARG A 16 -5.51 -9.18 -26.66
CA ARG A 16 -6.27 -10.25 -27.31
C ARG A 16 -6.40 -10.05 -28.82
N THR A 17 -6.66 -8.83 -29.28
CA THR A 17 -6.89 -8.50 -30.69
C THR A 17 -5.62 -8.26 -31.47
N GLU A 18 -4.68 -7.50 -30.90
CA GLU A 18 -3.49 -7.01 -31.60
C GLU A 18 -2.19 -7.67 -31.10
N ARG A 19 -2.27 -8.58 -30.12
CA ARG A 19 -1.09 -9.15 -29.45
C ARG A 19 -0.16 -8.10 -28.86
N PHE A 20 -0.71 -6.95 -28.48
CA PHE A 20 0.04 -5.87 -27.86
C PHE A 20 0.75 -6.37 -26.58
N PRO A 21 2.08 -6.29 -26.48
CA PRO A 21 2.83 -6.84 -25.35
C PRO A 21 2.62 -6.00 -24.10
N VAL A 22 1.83 -6.47 -23.15
CA VAL A 22 1.51 -5.74 -21.93
C VAL A 22 1.37 -6.68 -20.73
N ILE A 23 1.94 -6.29 -19.60
CA ILE A 23 1.71 -6.88 -18.28
C ILE A 23 1.01 -5.81 -17.43
N ILE A 24 -0.10 -6.16 -16.80
CA ILE A 24 -0.89 -5.25 -15.99
C ILE A 24 -0.59 -5.50 -14.52
N LEU A 25 0.16 -4.62 -13.88
CA LEU A 25 0.45 -4.70 -12.45
C LEU A 25 -0.54 -3.86 -11.66
N ARG A 26 -1.03 -4.41 -10.56
CA ARG A 26 -1.95 -3.75 -9.61
C ARG A 26 -1.29 -3.64 -8.25
N PRO A 27 -0.47 -2.60 -7.99
CA PRO A 27 0.04 -2.36 -6.65
C PRO A 27 -1.09 -1.94 -5.71
N PHE A 28 -1.13 -2.57 -4.54
CA PHE A 28 -2.05 -2.22 -3.46
C PHE A 28 -1.51 -1.03 -2.67
N LEU A 29 -1.91 -0.84 -1.40
CA LEU A 29 -1.48 0.34 -0.65
C LEU A 29 0.04 0.34 -0.45
N SER A 30 0.74 0.99 -1.38
CA SER A 30 2.18 1.21 -1.28
C SER A 30 2.49 2.25 -0.21
N TYR A 31 3.51 2.01 0.60
CA TYR A 31 3.99 2.95 1.58
C TYR A 31 5.52 2.89 1.70
N GLY A 32 6.13 3.95 2.23
CA GLY A 32 7.58 4.01 2.42
C GLY A 32 8.11 5.43 2.56
N PRO A 33 9.44 5.58 2.63
CA PRO A 33 10.12 6.87 2.65
C PRO A 33 9.73 7.77 1.49
N GLY A 34 9.62 9.09 1.74
CA GLY A 34 9.35 10.09 0.71
C GLY A 34 7.92 10.08 0.14
N GLN A 35 6.99 9.33 0.72
CA GLN A 35 5.61 9.36 0.31
C GLN A 35 4.99 10.75 0.59
N ASP A 36 4.13 11.23 -0.32
CA ASP A 36 3.44 12.51 -0.20
C ASP A 36 2.74 12.67 1.17
N SER A 37 2.91 13.83 1.79
CA SER A 37 2.42 14.12 3.14
C SER A 37 0.90 14.11 3.28
N SER A 38 0.15 14.17 2.19
CA SER A 38 -1.31 14.01 2.17
C SER A 38 -1.77 12.56 2.30
N ARG A 39 -0.85 11.60 2.22
CA ARG A 39 -1.18 10.17 2.33
C ARG A 39 -1.32 9.73 3.78
N PHE A 40 -2.03 8.61 3.96
CA PHE A 40 -2.40 8.09 5.28
C PHE A 40 -1.19 7.90 6.22
N LEU A 41 -0.20 7.12 5.83
CA LEU A 41 0.90 6.77 6.76
C LEU A 41 1.76 7.99 7.14
N PRO A 42 2.18 8.87 6.21
CA PRO A 42 2.83 10.13 6.55
C PRO A 42 2.03 11.03 7.51
N GLN A 43 0.71 11.15 7.31
CA GLN A 43 -0.13 11.93 8.22
C GLN A 43 -0.12 11.36 9.65
N ILE A 44 -0.22 10.04 9.78
CA ILE A 44 -0.16 9.39 11.10
C ILE A 44 1.21 9.57 11.75
N ILE A 45 2.29 9.41 10.98
CA ILE A 45 3.66 9.61 11.48
C ILE A 45 3.83 11.04 11.99
N LYS A 46 3.47 12.05 11.19
CA LYS A 46 3.53 13.46 11.59
C LYS A 46 2.65 13.77 12.81
N GLY A 47 1.43 13.25 12.83
CA GLY A 47 0.55 13.36 13.99
C GLY A 47 1.18 12.79 15.26
N CYS A 48 1.78 11.63 15.19
CA CYS A 48 2.48 11.03 16.32
C CYS A 48 3.75 11.81 16.70
N LEU A 49 4.58 12.21 15.72
CA LEU A 49 5.82 12.98 15.99
C LEU A 49 5.53 14.33 16.65
N SER A 50 4.41 14.98 16.32
CA SER A 50 4.02 16.24 16.96
C SER A 50 3.74 16.10 18.46
N GLY A 51 3.39 14.89 18.91
CA GLY A 51 2.95 14.62 20.29
C GLY A 51 1.57 15.16 20.63
N LYS A 52 0.91 15.87 19.69
CA LYS A 52 -0.42 16.46 19.88
C LYS A 52 -1.54 15.44 19.62
N GLU A 53 -2.75 15.82 19.98
CA GLU A 53 -3.94 15.08 19.59
C GLU A 53 -4.21 15.25 18.09
N PHE A 54 -4.65 14.19 17.46
CA PHE A 54 -5.10 14.21 16.05
C PHE A 54 -6.27 13.24 15.86
N GLU A 55 -7.20 13.63 15.01
CA GLU A 55 -8.43 12.87 14.80
C GLU A 55 -8.23 11.79 13.74
N THR A 56 -8.86 10.64 13.96
CA THR A 56 -8.90 9.52 13.02
C THR A 56 -10.30 8.91 12.94
N SER A 57 -10.57 8.12 11.91
CA SER A 57 -11.73 7.23 11.89
C SER A 57 -11.57 6.14 12.95
N SER A 58 -12.59 5.29 13.15
CA SER A 58 -12.50 4.15 14.07
C SER A 58 -11.40 3.16 13.69
N GLY A 59 -10.96 3.19 12.41
CA GLY A 59 -9.81 2.43 11.93
C GLY A 59 -10.07 0.94 11.73
N GLU A 60 -11.32 0.51 11.63
CA GLU A 60 -11.70 -0.89 11.45
C GLU A 60 -11.48 -1.42 10.04
N GLN A 61 -11.27 -0.52 9.06
CA GLN A 61 -11.04 -0.91 7.68
C GLN A 61 -9.79 -1.79 7.58
N ILE A 62 -9.94 -2.92 6.90
CA ILE A 62 -8.84 -3.84 6.60
C ILE A 62 -8.20 -3.44 5.27
N ARG A 63 -6.89 -3.33 5.26
CA ARG A 63 -6.08 -2.96 4.09
C ARG A 63 -4.85 -3.86 3.98
N ASP A 64 -4.28 -3.88 2.80
CA ASP A 64 -3.04 -4.59 2.49
C ASP A 64 -1.96 -3.54 2.18
N PHE A 65 -1.00 -3.40 3.08
CA PHE A 65 0.08 -2.44 2.99
C PHE A 65 1.35 -3.13 2.49
N CYS A 66 1.86 -2.71 1.34
CA CYS A 66 3.09 -3.24 0.78
C CYS A 66 4.19 -2.19 0.75
N TYR A 67 5.37 -2.54 1.26
CA TYR A 67 6.50 -1.62 1.32
C TYR A 67 7.03 -1.31 -0.09
N ILE A 68 7.45 -0.08 -0.32
CA ILE A 68 7.79 0.43 -1.65
C ILE A 68 8.90 -0.36 -2.34
N ASP A 69 9.92 -0.81 -1.60
CA ASP A 69 11.01 -1.59 -2.19
C ASP A 69 10.53 -2.95 -2.70
N ASP A 70 9.58 -3.58 -1.99
CA ASP A 70 8.97 -4.84 -2.44
C ASP A 70 8.14 -4.63 -3.71
N ILE A 71 7.36 -3.53 -3.79
CA ILE A 71 6.64 -3.16 -5.02
C ILE A 71 7.61 -2.96 -6.18
N THR A 72 8.72 -2.25 -5.94
CA THR A 72 9.76 -2.02 -6.95
C THR A 72 10.39 -3.33 -7.42
N ASP A 73 10.72 -4.24 -6.49
CA ASP A 73 11.23 -5.59 -6.84
C ASP A 73 10.22 -6.35 -7.71
N GLY A 74 8.93 -6.29 -7.36
CA GLY A 74 7.88 -6.93 -8.15
C GLY A 74 7.75 -6.37 -9.57
N ILE A 75 7.85 -5.05 -9.73
CA ILE A 75 7.85 -4.39 -11.04
C ILE A 75 9.07 -4.83 -11.86
N LEU A 76 10.27 -4.80 -11.26
CA LEU A 76 11.50 -5.19 -11.94
C LEU A 76 11.49 -6.67 -12.37
N LYS A 77 10.91 -7.56 -11.55
CA LYS A 77 10.73 -8.97 -11.92
C LYS A 77 9.76 -9.12 -13.07
N ALA A 78 8.64 -8.40 -13.07
CA ALA A 78 7.69 -8.44 -14.17
C ALA A 78 8.32 -7.95 -15.50
N MET A 79 9.14 -6.88 -15.44
CA MET A 79 9.84 -6.36 -16.61
C MET A 79 10.87 -7.34 -17.20
N LYS A 80 11.43 -8.21 -16.38
CA LYS A 80 12.44 -9.22 -16.78
C LYS A 80 11.82 -10.57 -17.17
N SER A 81 10.51 -10.70 -17.00
CA SER A 81 9.84 -11.98 -17.25
C SER A 81 9.38 -12.09 -18.69
N ASP A 82 9.67 -13.21 -19.30
CA ASP A 82 9.15 -13.60 -20.62
C ASP A 82 7.76 -14.27 -20.47
N ASN A 83 6.94 -14.17 -21.51
CA ASN A 83 5.66 -14.89 -21.63
C ASN A 83 4.56 -14.51 -20.61
N LEU A 84 4.60 -13.31 -20.02
CA LEU A 84 3.56 -12.81 -19.12
C LEU A 84 2.64 -11.77 -19.78
N ASN A 85 2.70 -11.62 -21.09
CA ASN A 85 1.84 -10.68 -21.80
C ASN A 85 0.36 -11.04 -21.62
N GLY A 86 -0.46 -10.03 -21.34
CA GLY A 86 -1.88 -10.18 -21.07
C GLY A 86 -2.22 -10.53 -19.62
N GLU A 87 -1.22 -10.80 -18.77
CA GLU A 87 -1.44 -11.13 -17.36
C GLU A 87 -1.79 -9.89 -16.52
N ILE A 88 -2.65 -10.11 -15.52
CA ILE A 88 -2.95 -9.13 -14.47
C ILE A 88 -2.42 -9.70 -13.16
N ILE A 89 -1.52 -8.96 -12.53
CA ILE A 89 -0.80 -9.41 -11.33
C ILE A 89 -0.95 -8.37 -10.22
N ASN A 90 -1.47 -8.79 -9.06
CA ASN A 90 -1.52 -7.95 -7.88
C ASN A 90 -0.15 -7.95 -7.20
N LEU A 91 0.33 -6.77 -6.81
CA LEU A 91 1.52 -6.60 -5.97
C LEU A 91 1.06 -6.06 -4.61
N ALA A 92 1.13 -6.90 -3.59
CA ALA A 92 0.64 -6.63 -2.24
C ALA A 92 1.42 -7.46 -1.22
N SER A 93 1.25 -7.17 0.08
CA SER A 93 1.92 -7.96 1.12
C SER A 93 1.32 -9.36 1.27
N GLY A 94 0.01 -9.48 1.07
CA GLY A 94 -0.74 -10.69 1.40
C GLY A 94 -1.14 -10.76 2.89
N ASP A 95 -0.74 -9.77 3.69
CA ASP A 95 -1.00 -9.70 5.14
C ASP A 95 -1.98 -8.56 5.46
N PRO A 96 -3.30 -8.80 5.40
CA PRO A 96 -4.30 -7.78 5.67
C PRO A 96 -4.26 -7.34 7.14
N ILE A 97 -4.33 -6.02 7.35
CA ILE A 97 -4.25 -5.41 8.68
C ILE A 97 -5.24 -4.26 8.81
N SER A 98 -5.75 -4.00 10.02
CA SER A 98 -6.65 -2.87 10.26
C SER A 98 -5.87 -1.54 10.28
N ILE A 99 -6.52 -0.49 9.81
CA ILE A 99 -6.01 0.88 9.91
C ILE A 99 -5.66 1.24 11.36
N ARG A 100 -6.50 0.84 12.31
CA ARG A 100 -6.25 1.04 13.75
C ARG A 100 -4.93 0.41 14.18
N THR A 101 -4.71 -0.85 13.84
CA THR A 101 -3.48 -1.56 14.20
C THR A 101 -2.24 -0.86 13.63
N VAL A 102 -2.31 -0.37 12.38
CA VAL A 102 -1.19 0.39 11.78
C VAL A 102 -0.93 1.68 12.56
N ILE A 103 -1.97 2.44 12.94
CA ILE A 103 -1.83 3.65 13.76
C ILE A 103 -1.17 3.33 15.10
N GLU A 104 -1.61 2.28 15.78
CA GLU A 104 -1.08 1.85 17.08
C GLU A 104 0.38 1.41 16.97
N LYS A 105 0.77 0.69 15.91
CA LYS A 105 2.16 0.33 15.65
C LYS A 105 3.04 1.56 15.45
N VAL A 106 2.60 2.53 14.65
CA VAL A 106 3.32 3.81 14.45
C VAL A 106 3.49 4.54 15.77
N LYS A 107 2.41 4.69 16.55
CA LYS A 107 2.45 5.32 17.87
C LYS A 107 3.43 4.62 18.80
N THR A 108 3.38 3.29 18.87
CA THR A 108 4.27 2.49 19.72
C THR A 108 5.73 2.68 19.34
N TYR A 109 6.05 2.65 18.04
CA TYR A 109 7.42 2.84 17.56
C TYR A 109 7.96 4.26 17.81
N ILE A 110 7.10 5.28 17.66
CA ILE A 110 7.46 6.68 17.92
C ILE A 110 7.59 6.95 19.43
N GLY A 111 6.81 6.27 20.27
CA GLY A 111 6.76 6.44 21.72
C GLY A 111 5.87 7.61 22.17
N LYS A 112 5.19 8.29 21.24
CA LYS A 112 4.29 9.42 21.55
C LYS A 112 3.19 9.55 20.48
N GLY A 113 2.24 10.49 20.70
CA GLY A 113 1.11 10.75 19.83
C GLY A 113 -0.21 10.34 20.50
N ASN A 114 -1.29 11.07 20.18
CA ASN A 114 -2.59 10.88 20.81
C ASN A 114 -3.72 10.81 19.76
N PRO A 115 -3.82 9.68 19.02
CA PRO A 115 -4.88 9.49 18.03
C PRO A 115 -6.25 9.42 18.72
N LYS A 116 -7.19 10.23 18.30
CA LYS A 116 -8.60 10.23 18.73
C LYS A 116 -9.44 9.43 17.74
N PHE A 117 -9.56 8.15 18.01
CA PHE A 117 -10.33 7.24 17.16
C PHE A 117 -11.83 7.58 17.13
N GLY A 118 -12.46 7.40 15.97
CA GLY A 118 -13.90 7.59 15.77
C GLY A 118 -14.34 9.05 15.65
N LYS A 119 -13.42 10.00 15.59
CA LYS A 119 -13.75 11.43 15.41
C LYS A 119 -13.99 11.81 13.95
N ILE A 120 -13.42 11.08 13.01
CA ILE A 120 -13.65 11.26 11.57
C ILE A 120 -14.61 10.15 11.11
N PRO A 121 -15.76 10.47 10.52
CA PRO A 121 -16.67 9.46 9.99
C PRO A 121 -16.05 8.74 8.79
N TYR A 122 -16.46 7.52 8.52
CA TYR A 122 -16.14 6.85 7.28
C TYR A 122 -16.75 7.57 6.07
N ARG A 123 -16.08 7.50 4.94
CA ARG A 123 -16.64 8.01 3.69
C ARG A 123 -17.87 7.19 3.30
N VAL A 124 -18.83 7.84 2.67
CA VAL A 124 -19.98 7.13 2.10
C VAL A 124 -19.46 6.10 1.07
N GLY A 125 -19.86 4.83 1.24
CA GLY A 125 -19.39 3.73 0.38
C GLY A 125 -17.96 3.26 0.68
N GLU A 126 -17.44 3.53 1.88
CA GLU A 126 -16.13 3.03 2.30
C GLU A 126 -16.09 1.50 2.23
N ASN A 127 -15.12 0.97 1.49
CA ASN A 127 -14.89 -0.47 1.47
C ASN A 127 -14.17 -0.89 2.76
N MET A 128 -14.84 -1.66 3.60
CA MET A 128 -14.29 -2.08 4.89
C MET A 128 -13.23 -3.16 4.78
N SER A 129 -13.19 -3.93 3.67
CA SER A 129 -12.19 -4.99 3.46
C SER A 129 -11.64 -4.91 2.04
N LEU A 130 -10.38 -4.47 1.92
CA LEU A 130 -9.67 -4.38 0.65
C LEU A 130 -8.25 -4.91 0.80
N TYR A 131 -8.03 -6.13 0.36
CA TYR A 131 -6.73 -6.81 0.34
C TYR A 131 -6.61 -7.68 -0.92
N ALA A 132 -5.40 -8.14 -1.22
CA ALA A 132 -5.11 -8.86 -2.46
C ALA A 132 -5.01 -10.37 -2.25
N ASP A 133 -5.39 -11.10 -3.29
CA ASP A 133 -4.83 -12.41 -3.55
C ASP A 133 -3.50 -12.24 -4.31
N THR A 134 -2.41 -12.68 -3.70
CA THR A 134 -1.03 -12.58 -4.22
C THR A 134 -0.54 -13.87 -4.89
N SER A 135 -1.35 -14.92 -4.91
CA SER A 135 -0.98 -16.24 -5.44
C SER A 135 -0.46 -16.22 -6.88
N ARG A 136 -1.01 -15.30 -7.70
CA ARG A 136 -0.58 -15.13 -9.09
C ARG A 136 0.81 -14.50 -9.18
N ALA A 137 1.14 -13.53 -8.33
CA ALA A 137 2.48 -12.93 -8.26
C ALA A 137 3.52 -13.97 -7.88
N GLU A 138 3.21 -14.80 -6.91
CA GLU A 138 4.08 -15.89 -6.51
C GLU A 138 4.30 -16.90 -7.63
N ARG A 139 3.23 -17.40 -8.23
CA ARG A 139 3.30 -18.42 -9.28
C ARG A 139 4.00 -17.94 -10.55
N LEU A 140 3.72 -16.70 -11.00
CA LEU A 140 4.18 -16.18 -12.29
C LEU A 140 5.52 -15.46 -12.19
N LEU A 141 5.80 -14.77 -11.09
CA LEU A 141 7.00 -13.97 -10.91
C LEU A 141 7.98 -14.57 -9.89
N GLY A 142 7.60 -15.63 -9.17
CA GLY A 142 8.36 -16.07 -8.00
C GLY A 142 8.53 -14.94 -6.98
N TRP A 143 7.50 -14.06 -6.86
CA TRP A 143 7.57 -12.87 -6.04
C TRP A 143 6.60 -12.91 -4.86
N ARG A 144 7.13 -12.57 -3.69
CA ARG A 144 6.39 -12.26 -2.47
C ARG A 144 6.98 -11.00 -1.84
N SER A 145 6.16 -10.27 -1.12
CA SER A 145 6.64 -9.22 -0.21
C SER A 145 7.55 -9.84 0.86
N LYS A 146 8.63 -9.15 1.19
CA LYS A 146 9.63 -9.60 2.18
C LYS A 146 9.66 -8.71 3.41
N THR A 147 9.19 -7.46 3.28
CA THR A 147 9.23 -6.46 4.34
C THR A 147 7.98 -6.60 5.20
N THR A 148 8.17 -6.92 6.47
CA THR A 148 7.06 -6.94 7.44
C THR A 148 6.51 -5.53 7.64
N ILE A 149 5.25 -5.43 8.08
CA ILE A 149 4.66 -4.11 8.37
C ILE A 149 5.45 -3.35 9.45
N ASP A 150 6.00 -4.05 10.43
CA ASP A 150 6.79 -3.45 11.51
C ASP A 150 8.13 -2.89 10.98
N ASP A 151 8.84 -3.65 10.16
CA ASP A 151 10.09 -3.18 9.54
C ASP A 151 9.86 -2.00 8.59
N GLY A 152 8.81 -2.07 7.79
CA GLY A 152 8.46 -0.99 6.87
C GLY A 152 8.05 0.29 7.59
N ILE A 153 7.26 0.18 8.68
CA ILE A 153 6.91 1.32 9.54
C ILE A 153 8.18 1.93 10.13
N LYS A 154 9.07 1.10 10.68
CA LYS A 154 10.34 1.57 11.26
C LYS A 154 11.13 2.40 10.24
N LYS A 155 11.44 1.84 9.09
CA LYS A 155 12.19 2.52 8.02
C LYS A 155 11.51 3.84 7.60
N THR A 156 10.18 3.83 7.51
CA THR A 156 9.42 5.01 7.10
C THR A 156 9.45 6.10 8.18
N VAL A 157 9.25 5.74 9.46
CA VAL A 157 9.33 6.70 10.58
C VAL A 157 10.73 7.29 10.71
N ASP A 158 11.77 6.46 10.60
CA ASP A 158 13.16 6.93 10.70
C ASP A 158 13.49 7.94 9.59
N TYR A 159 12.99 7.73 8.38
CA TYR A 159 13.09 8.71 7.29
C TYR A 159 12.44 10.05 7.66
N TYR A 160 11.18 10.05 8.14
CA TYR A 160 10.49 11.30 8.49
C TYR A 160 11.12 12.01 9.71
N ARG A 161 11.72 11.27 10.65
CA ARG A 161 12.50 11.88 11.73
C ARG A 161 13.75 12.61 11.23
N ALA A 162 14.41 12.10 10.20
CA ALA A 162 15.66 12.63 9.68
C ALA A 162 15.46 13.78 8.68
N TYR A 163 14.44 13.69 7.81
CA TYR A 163 14.32 14.55 6.63
C TYR A 163 13.12 15.50 6.65
N ASP A 164 12.22 15.37 7.61
CA ASP A 164 11.08 16.27 7.80
C ASP A 164 11.00 16.70 9.29
N PRO A 165 12.06 17.34 9.82
CA PRO A 165 12.02 17.87 11.17
C PRO A 165 10.94 18.96 11.23
N GLN A 166 10.05 18.87 12.23
CA GLN A 166 8.96 19.82 12.51
C GLN A 166 9.50 21.16 13.01
#